data_3465f6e4882bec80545629f1a9cb8969
#
_entry.id   3465f6e4882bec80545629f1a9cb8969
#
_cell.length_a   1.000
_cell.length_b   1.000
_cell.length_c   1.000
_cell.angle_alpha   90.00
_cell.angle_beta   90.00
_cell.angle_gamma   90.00
#
_symmetry.space_group_name_H-M   'P 1'
#
loop_
_entity.id
_entity.type
_entity.pdbx_description
1 polymer ?
#
loop_
_entity_poly.entity_id
_entity_poly.type
_entity_poly.pdbx_seq_one_letter_code
_entity_poly.pdbx_strand_id
1 'polypeptide(L)' 'MKIRHYDIWVKIGLNVLYYRKEQRLTQEQLADLCGDSGVSRNHIQRIETGAAGCSVDTLIDIANALNLPLWKLFEFKE' A
#
# COMPACT_ATOMS: atom_id res chain seq x y z
N MET A 1 5.21 16.84 -11.26
CA MET A 1 6.41 15.99 -11.20
C MET A 1 6.05 14.56 -11.58
N LYS A 2 6.84 13.94 -12.44
CA LYS A 2 6.61 12.55 -12.83
C LYS A 2 7.17 11.61 -11.78
N ILE A 3 6.37 10.60 -11.42
CA ILE A 3 6.82 9.52 -10.56
C ILE A 3 7.59 8.52 -11.44
N ARG A 4 8.83 8.22 -11.08
CA ARG A 4 9.58 7.18 -11.80
C ARG A 4 8.94 5.83 -11.54
N HIS A 5 8.95 4.99 -12.56
CA HIS A 5 8.38 3.64 -12.48
C HIS A 5 6.90 3.65 -12.12
N TYR A 6 6.17 4.59 -12.70
CA TYR A 6 4.74 4.78 -12.45
C TYR A 6 3.94 3.48 -12.60
N ASP A 7 4.24 2.70 -13.64
CA ASP A 7 3.51 1.45 -13.91
C ASP A 7 3.62 0.47 -12.74
N ILE A 8 4.81 0.36 -12.17
CA ILE A 8 5.05 -0.54 -11.04
C ILE A 8 4.31 -0.04 -9.80
N TRP A 9 4.38 1.27 -9.54
CA TRP A 9 3.69 1.84 -8.37
C TRP A 9 2.18 1.71 -8.47
N VAL A 10 1.61 1.84 -9.68
CA VAL A 10 0.18 1.59 -9.88
C VAL A 10 -0.17 0.15 -9.52
N LYS A 11 0.64 -0.81 -9.96
CA LYS A 11 0.40 -2.24 -9.66
C LYS A 11 0.53 -2.54 -8.18
N ILE A 12 1.54 -1.99 -7.52
CA ILE A 12 1.70 -2.13 -6.07
C ILE A 12 0.49 -1.54 -5.36
N GLY A 13 0.07 -0.35 -5.76
CA GLY A 13 -1.09 0.31 -5.17
C GLY A 13 -2.37 -0.50 -5.32
N LEU A 14 -2.58 -1.11 -6.49
CA LEU A 14 -3.73 -1.98 -6.72
C LEU A 14 -3.70 -3.20 -5.81
N ASN A 15 -2.52 -3.76 -5.55
CA ASN A 15 -2.40 -4.87 -4.62
C ASN A 15 -2.76 -4.45 -3.19
N VAL A 16 -2.29 -3.29 -2.76
CA VAL A 16 -2.65 -2.76 -1.43
C VAL A 16 -4.16 -2.58 -1.34
N LEU A 17 -4.76 -1.96 -2.35
CA LEU A 17 -6.22 -1.75 -2.41
C LEU A 17 -6.96 -3.07 -2.35
N TYR A 18 -6.53 -4.04 -3.15
CA TYR A 18 -7.19 -5.35 -3.23
C TYR A 18 -7.21 -6.05 -1.87
N TYR A 19 -6.05 -6.17 -1.23
CA TYR A 19 -5.96 -6.88 0.05
C TYR A 19 -6.65 -6.12 1.17
N ARG A 20 -6.61 -4.78 1.14
CA ARG A 20 -7.34 -3.98 2.12
C ARG A 20 -8.85 -4.23 2.01
N LYS A 21 -9.37 -4.20 0.79
CA LYS A 21 -10.81 -4.41 0.57
C LYS A 21 -11.22 -5.86 0.88
N GLU A 22 -10.36 -6.81 0.57
CA GLU A 22 -10.61 -8.21 0.90
C GLU A 22 -10.79 -8.39 2.41
N GLN A 23 -10.06 -7.64 3.21
CA GLN A 23 -10.15 -7.69 4.67
C GLN A 23 -11.19 -6.71 5.23
N ARG A 24 -11.92 -6.01 4.35
CA ARG A 24 -12.99 -5.07 4.71
C ARG A 24 -12.51 -3.93 5.59
N LEU A 25 -11.30 -3.46 5.32
CA LEU A 25 -10.71 -2.33 6.04
C LEU A 25 -10.92 -1.04 5.26
N THR A 26 -11.21 0.05 5.96
CA THR A 26 -11.14 1.38 5.37
C THR A 26 -9.67 1.80 5.28
N GLN A 27 -9.38 2.85 4.51
CA GLN A 27 -8.02 3.40 4.44
C GLN A 27 -7.57 3.88 5.83
N GLU A 28 -8.46 4.48 6.59
CA GLU A 28 -8.14 4.93 7.93
C GLU A 28 -7.84 3.77 8.88
N GLN A 29 -8.63 2.69 8.79
CA GLN A 29 -8.37 1.51 9.60
C GLN A 29 -7.03 0.87 9.26
N LEU A 30 -6.69 0.80 7.98
CA LEU A 30 -5.38 0.29 7.58
C LEU A 30 -4.26 1.18 8.14
N ALA A 31 -4.40 2.50 8.04
CA ALA A 31 -3.42 3.42 8.58
C ALA A 31 -3.25 3.22 10.09
N ASP A 32 -4.35 3.03 10.81
CA ASP A 32 -4.31 2.77 12.24
C ASP A 32 -3.56 1.47 12.57
N LEU A 33 -3.74 0.45 11.76
CA LEU A 33 -3.05 -0.82 11.93
C LEU A 33 -1.54 -0.72 11.67
N CYS A 34 -1.12 0.29 10.93
CA CYS A 34 0.32 0.55 10.73
C CYS A 34 0.99 1.14 11.98
N GLY A 35 0.20 1.52 12.98
CA GLY A 35 0.72 1.95 14.27
C GLY A 35 1.52 3.24 14.21
N ASP A 36 2.67 3.24 14.86
CA ASP A 36 3.51 4.44 14.99
C ASP A 36 4.42 4.69 13.79
N SER A 37 4.20 3.99 12.68
CA SER A 37 5.04 4.10 11.49
C SER A 37 4.94 5.46 10.78
N GLY A 38 3.91 6.27 11.11
CA GLY A 38 3.68 7.54 10.43
C GLY A 38 2.90 7.42 9.13
N VAL A 39 2.38 6.25 8.81
CA VAL A 39 1.56 6.05 7.60
C VAL A 39 0.17 6.60 7.87
N SER A 40 -0.22 7.64 7.15
CA SER A 40 -1.53 8.28 7.30
C SER A 40 -2.54 7.75 6.28
N ARG A 41 -3.82 8.05 6.52
CA ARG A 41 -4.87 7.74 5.56
C ARG A 41 -4.57 8.35 4.18
N ASN A 42 -4.11 9.59 4.14
CA ASN A 42 -3.76 10.25 2.88
C ASN A 42 -2.63 9.51 2.18
N HIS A 43 -1.66 9.02 2.92
CA HIS A 43 -0.55 8.26 2.36
C HIS A 43 -1.05 6.96 1.73
N ILE A 44 -1.93 6.23 2.44
CA ILE A 44 -2.56 5.01 1.91
C ILE A 44 -3.31 5.33 0.61
N GLN A 45 -4.13 6.38 0.62
CA GLN A 45 -4.90 6.76 -0.55
C GLN A 45 -4.01 7.05 -1.76
N ARG A 46 -2.90 7.75 -1.56
CA ARG A 46 -1.98 8.08 -2.64
C ARG A 46 -1.23 6.85 -3.15
N ILE A 47 -0.89 5.93 -2.27
CA ILE A 47 -0.26 4.67 -2.67
C ILE A 47 -1.23 3.84 -3.50
N GLU A 48 -2.48 3.71 -3.06
CA GLU A 48 -3.49 2.89 -3.74
C GLU A 48 -3.85 3.41 -5.12
N THR A 49 -3.72 4.72 -5.34
CA THR A 49 -4.03 5.32 -6.65
C THR A 49 -2.80 5.44 -7.55
N GLY A 50 -1.63 5.06 -7.06
CA GLY A 50 -0.38 5.24 -7.80
C GLY A 50 0.08 6.68 -7.87
N ALA A 51 -0.53 7.58 -7.07
CA ALA A 51 -0.17 9.01 -7.08
C ALA A 51 1.17 9.28 -6.41
N ALA A 52 1.67 8.34 -5.62
CA ALA A 52 2.97 8.48 -4.95
C ALA A 52 3.59 7.12 -4.75
N GLY A 53 4.91 7.06 -4.85
CA GLY A 53 5.68 5.91 -4.37
C GLY A 53 5.90 6.04 -2.87
N CYS A 54 6.55 5.05 -2.30
CA CYS A 54 6.89 5.07 -0.88
C CYS A 54 8.16 4.26 -0.64
N SER A 55 8.66 4.30 0.57
CA SER A 55 9.83 3.51 0.95
C SER A 55 9.45 2.03 1.12
N VAL A 56 10.46 1.17 1.06
CA VAL A 56 10.27 -0.25 1.35
C VAL A 56 9.78 -0.42 2.80
N ASP A 57 10.29 0.38 3.72
CA ASP A 57 9.82 0.34 5.11
C ASP A 57 8.31 0.56 5.21
N THR A 58 7.78 1.52 4.47
CA THR A 58 6.33 1.77 4.43
C THR A 58 5.58 0.56 3.89
N LEU A 59 6.10 -0.06 2.84
CA LEU A 59 5.47 -1.28 2.28
C LEU A 59 5.48 -2.43 3.28
N ILE A 60 6.57 -2.57 4.04
CA ILE A 60 6.66 -3.59 5.09
C ILE A 60 5.60 -3.32 6.16
N ASP A 61 5.45 -2.07 6.57
CA ASP A 61 4.43 -1.70 7.57
C ASP A 61 3.03 -2.05 7.07
N ILE A 62 2.74 -1.74 5.81
CA ILE A 62 1.44 -2.05 5.21
C ILE A 62 1.23 -3.57 5.12
N ALA A 63 2.23 -4.30 4.65
CA ALA A 63 2.14 -5.75 4.54
C ALA A 63 1.89 -6.40 5.91
N ASN A 64 2.61 -5.94 6.93
CA ASN A 64 2.42 -6.44 8.30
C ASN A 64 1.01 -6.12 8.81
N ALA A 65 0.52 -4.92 8.55
CA ALA A 65 -0.84 -4.53 8.95
C ALA A 65 -1.89 -5.40 8.28
N LEU A 66 -1.63 -5.86 7.06
CA LEU A 66 -2.52 -6.73 6.30
C LEU A 66 -2.27 -8.22 6.56
N ASN A 67 -1.32 -8.54 7.43
CA ASN A 67 -0.92 -9.94 7.71
C ASN A 67 -0.44 -10.67 6.46
N LEU A 68 0.30 -9.98 5.61
CA LEU A 68 0.83 -10.54 4.37
C LEU A 68 2.35 -10.51 4.38
N PRO A 69 3.00 -11.48 3.74
CA PRO A 69 4.42 -11.32 3.45
C PRO A 69 4.59 -10.19 2.42
N LEU A 70 5.70 -9.47 2.52
CA LEU A 70 5.95 -8.31 1.65
C LEU A 70 5.81 -8.65 0.17
N TRP A 71 6.29 -9.82 -0.24
CA TRP A 71 6.29 -10.19 -1.66
C TRP A 71 4.89 -10.24 -2.28
N LYS A 72 3.84 -10.41 -1.47
CA LYS A 72 2.47 -10.38 -1.99
C LYS A 72 2.11 -9.04 -2.61
N LEU A 73 2.72 -7.95 -2.15
CA LEU A 73 2.47 -6.63 -2.72
C LEU A 73 3.14 -6.46 -4.10
N PHE A 74 4.09 -7.33 -4.41
CA PHE A 74 4.82 -7.31 -5.69
C PHE A 74 4.36 -8.42 -6.64
N GLU A 75 3.33 -9.16 -6.29
CA GLU A 75 2.82 -10.24 -7.12
C GLU A 75 1.85 -9.64 -8.15
N PHE A 76 2.34 -9.43 -9.35
CA PHE A 76 1.56 -8.79 -10.40
C PHE A 76 0.99 -9.84 -11.34
N LYS A 77 -0.31 -9.75 -11.57
CA LYS A 77 -0.99 -10.60 -12.54
C LYS A 77 -0.93 -9.93 -13.90
N GLU A 78 -0.55 -10.67 -14.89
CA GLU A 78 -0.46 -10.21 -16.27
C GLU A 78 -1.72 -10.55 -17.05
#